data_3b1adf1ba9a9aaf63b2ab57e8b4f5261
#
_entry.id   3b1adf1ba9a9aaf63b2ab57e8b4f5261
#
_cell.length_a   1.000
_cell.length_b   1.000
_cell.length_c   1.000
_cell.angle_alpha   90.00
_cell.angle_beta   90.00
_cell.angle_gamma   90.00
#
_symmetry.space_group_name_H-M   'P 1'
#
loop_
_entity.id
_entity.type
_entity.pdbx_description
1 polymer ?
#
loop_
_entity_poly.entity_id
_entity_poly.type
_entity_poly.pdbx_seq_one_letter_code
_entity_poly.pdbx_strand_id
1 'polypeptide(L)'
;MPKKERAHQYDSHLLGQQWLLGPIAHRGLAGPGGVENSMEAFCNCLRLGYPIELDVQLTRDDVVVVHHDASLARSAGEKTLIGELTLSQLRERRLFGREDLGIPTLCEVLEEVAGRVPF
;
A
#
# COMPACT_ATOMS: atom_id res chain seq x y z
N MET A 1 2.59 -12.66 -34.19
CA MET A 1 3.33 -12.21 -33.01
C MET A 1 3.40 -10.70 -32.88
N PRO A 2 3.94 -9.92 -33.82
CA PRO A 2 4.04 -8.45 -33.66
C PRO A 2 2.69 -7.76 -33.47
N LYS A 3 1.64 -8.24 -34.12
CA LYS A 3 0.28 -7.67 -34.00
C LYS A 3 -0.37 -7.91 -32.64
N LYS A 4 -0.09 -9.04 -31.99
CA LYS A 4 -0.62 -9.33 -30.64
C LYS A 4 0.06 -8.49 -29.57
N GLU A 5 1.37 -8.29 -29.71
CA GLU A 5 2.12 -7.43 -28.78
C GLU A 5 1.68 -5.98 -28.85
N ARG A 6 1.42 -5.46 -30.06
CA ARG A 6 0.91 -4.10 -30.23
C ARG A 6 -0.49 -3.92 -29.63
N ALA A 7 -1.37 -4.86 -29.85
CA ALA A 7 -2.72 -4.79 -29.28
C ALA A 7 -2.68 -4.79 -27.75
N HIS A 8 -1.85 -5.66 -27.16
CA HIS A 8 -1.68 -5.73 -25.72
C HIS A 8 -1.10 -4.44 -25.15
N GLN A 9 -0.15 -3.83 -25.84
CA GLN A 9 0.46 -2.56 -25.44
C GLN A 9 -0.54 -1.40 -25.50
N TYR A 10 -1.44 -1.39 -26.49
CA TYR A 10 -2.50 -0.38 -26.59
C TYR A 10 -3.52 -0.52 -25.46
N ASP A 11 -3.93 -1.75 -25.15
CA ASP A 11 -4.90 -2.01 -24.09
C ASP A 11 -4.37 -1.57 -22.72
N SER A 12 -3.11 -1.85 -22.43
CA SER A 12 -2.50 -1.40 -21.16
C SER A 12 -2.39 0.12 -21.07
N HIS A 13 -2.15 0.79 -22.19
CA HIS A 13 -2.10 2.26 -22.23
C HIS A 13 -3.49 2.88 -22.02
N LEU A 14 -4.53 2.32 -22.64
CA LEU A 14 -5.90 2.78 -22.46
C LEU A 14 -6.39 2.55 -21.03
N LEU A 15 -6.07 1.42 -20.43
CA LEU A 15 -6.35 1.15 -19.02
C LEU A 15 -5.66 2.15 -18.11
N GLY A 16 -4.40 2.50 -18.38
CA GLY A 16 -3.68 3.53 -17.65
C GLY A 16 -4.37 4.89 -17.69
N GLN A 17 -4.90 5.28 -18.84
CA GLN A 17 -5.65 6.53 -19.00
C GLN A 17 -6.97 6.51 -18.23
N GLN A 18 -7.69 5.41 -18.23
CA GLN A 18 -8.93 5.27 -17.45
C GLN A 18 -8.68 5.44 -15.96
N TRP A 19 -7.62 4.85 -15.45
CA TRP A 19 -7.24 4.98 -14.04
C TRP A 19 -6.91 6.41 -13.67
N LEU A 20 -6.27 7.17 -14.56
CA LEU A 20 -5.92 8.58 -14.32
C LEU A 20 -7.13 9.52 -14.29
N LEU A 21 -8.24 9.13 -14.90
CA LEU A 21 -9.46 9.93 -14.94
C LEU A 21 -10.43 9.63 -13.80
N GLY A 22 -10.20 8.56 -13.06
CA GLY A 22 -11.06 8.14 -11.96
C GLY A 22 -10.48 8.50 -10.59
N PRO A 23 -11.22 8.21 -9.52
CA PRO A 23 -10.75 8.41 -8.16
C PRO A 23 -9.60 7.44 -7.82
N ILE A 24 -8.66 7.94 -7.04
CA ILE A 24 -7.53 7.17 -6.51
C ILE A 24 -7.72 7.05 -5.00
N ALA A 25 -7.54 5.85 -4.46
CA ALA A 25 -7.72 5.59 -3.04
C ALA A 25 -6.51 6.10 -2.24
N HIS A 26 -6.67 7.23 -1.57
CA HIS A 26 -5.66 7.83 -0.69
C HIS A 26 -5.38 6.92 0.51
N ARG A 27 -4.18 6.37 0.59
CA ARG A 27 -3.73 5.38 1.59
C ARG A 27 -4.57 4.10 1.58
N GLY A 28 -5.14 3.73 0.42
CA GLY A 28 -6.07 2.63 0.28
C GLY A 28 -7.50 3.00 0.66
N LEU A 29 -8.41 2.02 0.60
CA LEU A 29 -9.83 2.19 0.98
C LEU A 29 -10.05 1.66 2.39
N ALA A 30 -9.81 2.51 3.39
CA ALA A 30 -9.98 2.13 4.80
C ALA A 30 -11.44 2.01 5.20
N GLY A 31 -12.27 2.99 4.81
CA GLY A 31 -13.67 3.04 5.22
C GLY A 31 -13.87 3.31 6.72
N PRO A 32 -15.12 3.34 7.20
CA PRO A 32 -15.41 3.51 8.63
C PRO A 32 -14.81 2.36 9.45
N GLY A 33 -14.03 2.69 10.48
CA GLY A 33 -13.37 1.70 11.34
C GLY A 33 -12.18 0.97 10.69
N GLY A 34 -11.85 1.29 9.45
CA GLY A 34 -10.70 0.73 8.74
C GLY A 34 -9.40 1.45 9.05
N VAL A 35 -8.30 0.93 8.53
CA VAL A 35 -6.97 1.43 8.80
C VAL A 35 -6.26 1.81 7.50
N GLU A 36 -5.80 3.05 7.43
CA GLU A 36 -5.01 3.57 6.32
C GLU A 36 -3.69 2.79 6.12
N ASN A 37 -3.19 2.74 4.89
CA ASN A 37 -1.91 2.10 4.56
C ASN A 37 -1.77 0.69 5.13
N SER A 38 -2.87 -0.05 5.21
CA SER A 38 -2.91 -1.43 5.68
C SER A 38 -3.21 -2.39 4.54
N MET A 39 -2.86 -3.65 4.71
CA MET A 39 -3.19 -4.68 3.74
C MET A 39 -4.72 -4.79 3.53
N GLU A 40 -5.52 -4.61 4.59
CA GLU A 40 -6.98 -4.57 4.51
C GLU A 40 -7.47 -3.46 3.57
N ALA A 41 -6.92 -2.24 3.71
CA ALA A 41 -7.29 -1.12 2.85
C ALA A 41 -6.91 -1.36 1.38
N PHE A 42 -5.78 -2.00 1.12
CA PHE A 42 -5.34 -2.33 -0.22
C PHE A 42 -6.16 -3.47 -0.84
N CYS A 43 -6.50 -4.48 -0.07
CA CYS A 43 -7.41 -5.55 -0.52
C CYS A 43 -8.80 -5.00 -0.88
N ASN A 44 -9.30 -4.00 -0.17
CA ASN A 44 -10.54 -3.32 -0.53
C ASN A 44 -10.44 -2.63 -1.90
N CYS A 45 -9.27 -2.03 -2.21
CA CYS A 45 -9.02 -1.45 -3.53
C CYS A 45 -9.07 -2.51 -4.62
N LEU A 46 -8.48 -3.67 -4.39
CA LEU A 46 -8.50 -4.79 -5.34
C LEU A 46 -9.92 -5.27 -5.60
N ARG A 47 -10.71 -5.43 -4.54
CA ARG A 47 -12.09 -5.91 -4.63
C ARG A 47 -12.99 -4.94 -5.39
N LEU A 48 -12.78 -3.64 -5.24
CA LEU A 48 -13.62 -2.59 -5.81
C LEU A 48 -13.03 -1.97 -7.09
N GLY A 49 -11.78 -2.29 -7.44
CA GLY A 49 -11.15 -1.84 -8.68
C GLY A 49 -10.62 -0.39 -8.62
N TYR A 50 -10.13 0.07 -7.47
CA TYR A 50 -9.54 1.41 -7.34
C TYR A 50 -8.02 1.38 -7.41
N PRO A 51 -7.41 2.37 -8.10
CA PRO A 51 -5.98 2.62 -7.97
C PRO A 51 -5.61 2.97 -6.53
N ILE A 52 -4.38 2.67 -6.15
CA ILE A 52 -3.87 2.86 -4.79
C ILE A 52 -2.88 4.01 -4.75
N GLU A 53 -3.06 4.95 -3.85
CA GLU A 53 -2.01 5.85 -3.38
C GLU A 53 -1.55 5.34 -2.02
N LEU A 54 -0.24 5.27 -1.82
CA LEU A 54 0.34 4.82 -0.56
C LEU A 54 1.62 5.60 -0.24
N ASP A 55 2.03 5.53 1.03
CA ASP A 55 3.23 6.20 1.52
C ASP A 55 4.27 5.16 1.91
N VAL A 56 5.53 5.41 1.56
CA VAL A 56 6.63 4.48 1.86
C VAL A 56 7.73 5.15 2.67
N GLN A 57 8.41 4.37 3.49
CA GLN A 57 9.53 4.78 4.30
C GLN A 57 10.54 3.63 4.42
N LEU A 58 11.77 3.97 4.83
CA LEU A 58 12.82 2.97 5.08
C LEU A 58 12.95 2.67 6.57
N THR A 59 13.04 1.40 6.89
CA THR A 59 13.46 0.94 8.22
C THR A 59 14.96 1.19 8.42
N ARG A 60 15.45 0.97 9.64
CA ARG A 60 16.87 1.10 9.96
C ARG A 60 17.74 0.13 9.14
N ASP A 61 17.21 -1.04 8.79
CA ASP A 61 17.87 -2.06 7.95
C ASP A 61 17.49 -1.96 6.48
N ASP A 62 17.07 -0.77 6.01
CA ASP A 62 16.81 -0.43 4.60
C ASP A 62 15.71 -1.25 3.93
N VAL A 63 14.71 -1.67 4.67
CA VAL A 63 13.52 -2.31 4.11
C VAL A 63 12.45 -1.25 3.85
N VAL A 64 11.85 -1.25 2.65
CA VAL A 64 10.77 -0.34 2.31
C VAL A 64 9.46 -0.84 2.92
N VAL A 65 8.86 -0.03 3.78
CA VAL A 65 7.59 -0.30 4.45
C VAL A 65 6.55 0.75 4.07
N VAL A 66 5.28 0.42 4.24
CA VAL A 66 4.17 1.29 3.89
C VAL A 66 3.60 1.91 5.16
N HIS A 67 3.80 3.23 5.30
CA HIS A 67 3.33 4.00 6.46
C HIS A 67 3.47 5.49 6.17
N HIS A 68 2.51 6.30 6.63
CA HIS A 68 2.52 7.73 6.35
C HIS A 68 3.45 8.53 7.28
N ASP A 69 3.24 8.44 8.59
CA ASP A 69 3.98 9.25 9.54
C ASP A 69 5.40 8.70 9.77
N ALA A 70 6.38 9.57 9.95
CA ALA A 70 7.72 9.15 10.37
C ALA A 70 7.73 8.54 11.77
N SER A 71 6.87 9.04 12.66
CA SER A 71 6.68 8.54 14.02
C SER A 71 5.53 7.54 14.09
N LEU A 72 5.63 6.59 15.01
CA LEU A 72 4.57 5.64 15.33
C LEU A 72 3.55 6.17 16.36
N ALA A 73 3.61 7.46 16.73
CA ALA A 73 2.78 8.02 17.79
C ALA A 73 1.28 7.87 17.51
N ARG A 74 0.84 8.27 16.32
CA ARG A 74 -0.58 8.22 15.92
C ARG A 74 -1.05 6.79 15.64
N SER A 75 -0.22 5.98 14.98
CA SER A 75 -0.61 4.66 14.49
C SER A 75 -0.42 3.54 15.50
N ALA A 76 0.57 3.64 16.39
CA ALA A 76 0.91 2.57 17.34
C ALA A 76 1.13 3.05 18.78
N GLY A 77 0.90 4.32 19.08
CA GLY A 77 0.94 4.86 20.43
C GLY A 77 2.33 5.02 21.02
N GLU A 78 3.40 5.03 20.22
CA GLU A 78 4.75 5.23 20.69
C GLU A 78 5.48 6.28 19.84
N LYS A 79 6.35 7.10 20.46
CA LYS A 79 7.05 8.19 19.77
C LYS A 79 8.26 7.76 18.95
N THR A 80 8.51 6.47 18.82
CA THR A 80 9.62 5.92 18.05
C THR A 80 9.47 6.21 16.57
N LEU A 81 10.57 6.55 15.88
CA LEU A 81 10.57 6.74 14.43
C LEU A 81 10.75 5.41 13.71
N ILE A 82 10.10 5.28 12.57
CA ILE A 82 10.22 4.06 11.73
C ILE A 82 11.68 3.81 11.36
N GLY A 83 12.42 4.85 10.98
CA GLY A 83 13.84 4.74 10.62
C GLY A 83 14.77 4.31 11.77
N GLU A 84 14.30 4.31 13.01
CA GLU A 84 15.05 3.82 14.18
C GLU A 84 14.89 2.32 14.43
N LEU A 85 13.92 1.68 13.77
CA LEU A 85 13.58 0.28 13.98
C LEU A 85 13.96 -0.58 12.77
N THR A 86 14.39 -1.82 13.04
CA THR A 86 14.52 -2.84 12.02
C THR A 86 13.13 -3.35 11.63
N LEU A 87 13.04 -4.03 10.49
CA LEU A 87 11.78 -4.66 10.07
C LEU A 87 11.28 -5.64 11.15
N SER A 88 12.16 -6.43 11.72
CA SER A 88 11.80 -7.39 12.77
C SER A 88 11.15 -6.71 13.98
N GLN A 89 11.71 -5.59 14.43
CA GLN A 89 11.15 -4.79 15.52
C GLN A 89 9.82 -4.17 15.12
N LEU A 90 9.72 -3.65 13.88
CA LEU A 90 8.52 -3.00 13.37
C LEU A 90 7.34 -3.97 13.27
N ARG A 91 7.60 -5.22 12.92
CA ARG A 91 6.56 -6.26 12.79
C ARG A 91 5.81 -6.57 14.09
N GLU A 92 6.36 -6.20 15.22
CA GLU A 92 5.70 -6.37 16.52
C GLU A 92 4.64 -5.28 16.79
N ARG A 93 4.62 -4.20 16.01
CA ARG A 93 3.67 -3.09 16.18
C ARG A 93 2.36 -3.39 15.48
N ARG A 94 1.26 -2.95 16.12
CA ARG A 94 -0.09 -3.09 15.60
C ARG A 94 -0.69 -1.72 15.32
N LEU A 95 -1.41 -1.61 14.21
CA LEU A 95 -1.95 -0.35 13.74
C LEU A 95 -3.29 -0.03 14.40
N PHE A 96 -3.36 1.15 15.01
CA PHE A 96 -4.61 1.71 15.55
C PHE A 96 -5.37 0.74 16.46
N GLY A 97 -4.67 -0.03 17.28
CA GLY A 97 -5.24 -0.99 18.20
C GLY A 97 -5.80 -2.27 17.57
N ARG A 98 -5.62 -2.46 16.27
CA ARG A 98 -6.06 -3.66 15.54
C ARG A 98 -4.99 -4.75 15.64
N GLU A 99 -5.27 -5.82 16.37
CA GLU A 99 -4.33 -6.94 16.56
C GLU A 99 -4.02 -7.72 15.28
N ASP A 100 -4.92 -7.63 14.28
CA ASP A 100 -4.79 -8.30 12.99
C ASP A 100 -4.00 -7.49 11.95
N LEU A 101 -3.65 -6.24 12.24
CA LEU A 101 -2.99 -5.35 11.27
C LEU A 101 -1.65 -4.84 11.76
N GLY A 102 -0.59 -5.18 11.05
CA GLY A 102 0.75 -4.63 11.20
C GLY A 102 1.11 -3.72 10.03
N ILE A 103 2.31 -3.14 10.09
CA ILE A 103 2.85 -2.34 9.00
C ILE A 103 3.36 -3.28 7.90
N PRO A 104 2.81 -3.20 6.67
CA PRO A 104 3.26 -4.07 5.60
C PRO A 104 4.55 -3.56 4.96
N THR A 105 5.34 -4.45 4.38
CA THR A 105 6.40 -4.04 3.46
C THR A 105 5.79 -3.69 2.11
N LEU A 106 6.46 -2.84 1.35
CA LEU A 106 6.04 -2.56 -0.03
C LEU A 106 6.04 -3.84 -0.87
N CYS A 107 7.02 -4.72 -0.68
CA CYS A 107 7.09 -6.00 -1.37
C CYS A 107 5.84 -6.86 -1.14
N GLU A 108 5.37 -6.96 0.11
CA GLU A 108 4.14 -7.69 0.44
C GLU A 108 2.92 -7.09 -0.27
N VAL A 109 2.82 -5.75 -0.31
CA VAL A 109 1.72 -5.06 -0.99
C VAL A 109 1.78 -5.32 -2.50
N LEU A 110 2.97 -5.21 -3.12
CA LEU A 110 3.14 -5.46 -4.54
C LEU A 110 2.79 -6.91 -4.93
N GLU A 111 3.16 -7.87 -4.10
CA GLU A 111 2.82 -9.28 -4.31
C GLU A 111 1.31 -9.51 -4.24
N GLU A 112 0.64 -8.92 -3.26
CA GLU A 112 -0.82 -9.03 -3.10
C GLU A 112 -1.57 -8.36 -4.25
N VAL A 113 -1.15 -7.17 -4.66
CA VAL A 113 -1.79 -6.42 -5.75
C VAL A 113 -1.55 -7.11 -7.09
N ALA A 114 -0.35 -7.63 -7.34
CA ALA A 114 -0.01 -8.42 -8.53
C ALA A 114 -0.42 -7.76 -9.87
N GLY A 115 -0.29 -6.44 -9.94
CA GLY A 115 -0.62 -5.68 -11.16
C GLY A 115 -2.11 -5.50 -11.45
N ARG A 116 -3.00 -5.87 -10.52
CA ARG A 116 -4.46 -5.79 -10.75
C ARG A 116 -5.00 -4.37 -10.74
N VAL A 117 -4.37 -3.46 -10.01
CA VAL A 117 -4.64 -2.03 -10.01
C VAL A 117 -3.33 -1.26 -10.04
N PRO A 118 -3.29 -0.01 -10.54
CA PRO A 118 -2.08 0.82 -10.50
C PRO A 118 -1.85 1.42 -9.11
N PHE A 119 -0.63 1.88 -8.93
CA PHE A 119 -0.18 2.64 -7.78
C PHE A 119 0.08 4.10 -8.15
#